data_b4b13bda452b1b6f196972bd7ef7bf65
#
_entry.id   b4b13bda452b1b6f196972bd7ef7bf65
#
_cell.length_a   1.000
_cell.length_b   1.000
_cell.length_c   1.000
_cell.angle_alpha   90.00
_cell.angle_beta   90.00
_cell.angle_gamma   90.00
#
_symmetry.space_group_name_H-M   'P 1'
#
loop_
_entity.id
_entity.type
_entity.pdbx_description
1 polymer ?
#
loop_
_entity_poly.entity_id
_entity_poly.type
_entity_poly.pdbx_seq_one_letter_code
_entity_poly.pdbx_strand_id
1 'polypeptide(L)'
;MGKEAKNLDAAFLEKVRPVLRELGFASERDALKEQALLLLLHKINRYEAECAFFAKKYGMSFEEFVKHLEASGKEDFEKEDDLLDWRFAAETLAELKRQLQEIERA
;
A
#
# COMPACT_ATOMS: atom_id res chain seq x y z
N MET A 1 18.91 7.36 -23.69
CA MET A 1 18.04 8.41 -23.28
C MET A 1 16.58 8.06 -23.25
N GLY A 2 15.69 8.97 -23.70
CA GLY A 2 14.27 8.76 -23.64
C GLY A 2 13.75 7.50 -24.33
N LYS A 3 14.41 7.07 -25.37
CA LYS A 3 14.02 5.84 -26.09
C LYS A 3 14.18 4.59 -25.23
N GLU A 4 15.25 4.53 -24.46
CA GLU A 4 15.51 3.38 -23.59
C GLU A 4 14.49 3.29 -22.47
N ALA A 5 14.05 4.43 -21.94
CA ALA A 5 13.05 4.48 -20.90
C ALA A 5 11.66 4.09 -21.40
N LYS A 6 11.38 4.30 -22.71
CA LYS A 6 10.07 4.01 -23.29
C LYS A 6 9.95 2.60 -23.85
N ASN A 7 11.06 2.00 -24.24
CA ASN A 7 11.07 0.69 -24.85
C ASN A 7 11.73 -0.31 -23.93
N LEU A 8 10.99 -1.32 -23.55
CA LEU A 8 11.58 -2.45 -22.89
C LEU A 8 12.51 -3.15 -23.89
N ASP A 9 13.59 -3.70 -23.40
CA ASP A 9 14.54 -4.43 -24.21
C ASP A 9 13.82 -5.56 -24.96
N ALA A 10 13.89 -5.53 -26.30
CA ALA A 10 13.25 -6.52 -27.13
C ALA A 10 13.74 -7.93 -26.85
N ALA A 11 15.04 -8.10 -26.60
CA ALA A 11 15.60 -9.39 -26.27
C ALA A 11 15.05 -9.92 -24.96
N PHE A 12 14.86 -9.06 -23.98
CA PHE A 12 14.22 -9.42 -22.71
C PHE A 12 12.78 -9.85 -22.92
N LEU A 13 12.02 -9.10 -23.71
CA LEU A 13 10.62 -9.42 -23.99
C LEU A 13 10.47 -10.75 -24.71
N GLU A 14 11.38 -11.07 -25.65
CA GLU A 14 11.35 -12.36 -26.32
C GLU A 14 11.50 -13.53 -25.35
N LYS A 15 12.31 -13.34 -24.32
CA LYS A 15 12.53 -14.39 -23.31
C LYS A 15 11.39 -14.47 -22.31
N VAL A 16 10.81 -13.34 -21.95
CA VAL A 16 9.82 -13.25 -20.90
C VAL A 16 8.43 -13.65 -21.37
N ARG A 17 8.05 -13.31 -22.60
CA ARG A 17 6.71 -13.58 -23.11
C ARG A 17 6.27 -15.05 -23.02
N PRO A 18 7.10 -16.01 -23.43
CA PRO A 18 6.68 -17.43 -23.28
C PRO A 18 6.45 -17.83 -21.83
N VAL A 19 7.28 -17.29 -20.93
CA VAL A 19 7.14 -17.57 -19.48
C VAL A 19 5.84 -16.98 -18.96
N LEU A 20 5.52 -15.75 -19.35
CA LEU A 20 4.25 -15.13 -18.92
C LEU A 20 3.05 -15.93 -19.40
N ARG A 21 3.08 -16.47 -20.62
CA ARG A 21 2.01 -17.31 -21.14
C ARG A 21 1.86 -18.60 -20.34
N GLU A 22 2.99 -19.23 -20.02
CA GLU A 22 2.97 -20.43 -19.18
C GLU A 22 2.38 -20.14 -17.81
N LEU A 23 2.61 -18.94 -17.28
CA LEU A 23 2.06 -18.50 -16.01
C LEU A 23 0.59 -18.05 -16.10
N GLY A 24 0.04 -18.04 -17.30
CA GLY A 24 -1.38 -17.74 -17.51
C GLY A 24 -1.71 -16.30 -17.87
N PHE A 25 -0.72 -15.50 -18.21
CA PHE A 25 -0.97 -14.11 -18.61
C PHE A 25 -1.15 -14.00 -20.11
N ALA A 26 -2.15 -13.21 -20.52
CA ALA A 26 -2.43 -12.99 -21.93
C ALA A 26 -1.45 -11.99 -22.55
N SER A 27 -0.89 -11.08 -21.76
CA SER A 27 -0.01 -10.01 -22.25
C SER A 27 0.88 -9.50 -21.14
N GLU A 28 1.91 -8.72 -21.51
CA GLU A 28 2.77 -8.02 -20.56
C GLU A 28 1.96 -7.03 -19.72
N ARG A 29 0.97 -6.40 -20.33
CA ARG A 29 0.08 -5.48 -19.63
C ARG A 29 -0.66 -6.19 -18.48
N ASP A 30 -1.20 -7.34 -18.76
CA ASP A 30 -1.92 -8.13 -17.75
C ASP A 30 -0.99 -8.57 -16.62
N ALA A 31 0.23 -8.96 -16.96
CA ALA A 31 1.22 -9.36 -15.96
C ALA A 31 1.62 -8.18 -15.08
N LEU A 32 1.85 -7.01 -15.66
CA LEU A 32 2.20 -5.80 -14.89
C LEU A 32 1.05 -5.37 -14.00
N LYS A 33 -0.17 -5.41 -14.51
CA LYS A 33 -1.34 -5.05 -13.71
C LYS A 33 -1.48 -5.97 -12.50
N GLU A 34 -1.39 -7.28 -12.72
CA GLU A 34 -1.53 -8.24 -11.63
C GLU A 34 -0.41 -8.08 -10.60
N GLN A 35 0.82 -7.86 -11.07
CA GLN A 35 1.94 -7.65 -10.15
C GLN A 35 1.73 -6.40 -9.31
N ALA A 36 1.27 -5.31 -9.91
CA ALA A 36 0.98 -4.09 -9.18
C ALA A 36 -0.11 -4.31 -8.13
N LEU A 37 -1.18 -5.03 -8.49
CA LEU A 37 -2.26 -5.34 -7.55
C LEU A 37 -1.76 -6.18 -6.37
N LEU A 38 -0.94 -7.19 -6.64
CA LEU A 38 -0.40 -8.04 -5.58
C LEU A 38 0.47 -7.25 -4.61
N LEU A 39 1.35 -6.40 -5.13
CA LEU A 39 2.23 -5.60 -4.29
C LEU A 39 1.44 -4.58 -3.47
N LEU A 40 0.42 -3.96 -4.06
CA LEU A 40 -0.46 -3.03 -3.34
C LEU A 40 -1.21 -3.75 -2.22
N LEU A 41 -1.78 -4.92 -2.52
CA LEU A 41 -2.51 -5.70 -1.52
C LEU A 41 -1.60 -6.12 -0.37
N HIS A 42 -0.36 -6.49 -0.68
CA HIS A 42 0.61 -6.85 0.36
C HIS A 42 0.87 -5.68 1.30
N LYS A 43 1.07 -4.49 0.76
CA LYS A 43 1.29 -3.29 1.57
C LYS A 43 0.03 -2.88 2.35
N ILE A 44 -1.14 -3.00 1.72
CA ILE A 44 -2.41 -2.70 2.39
C ILE A 44 -2.56 -3.60 3.61
N ASN A 45 -2.33 -4.89 3.47
CA ASN A 45 -2.42 -5.83 4.59
C ASN A 45 -1.48 -5.43 5.73
N ARG A 46 -0.28 -5.00 5.39
CA ARG A 46 0.70 -4.57 6.39
C ARG A 46 0.20 -3.36 7.17
N TYR A 47 -0.30 -2.33 6.50
CA TYR A 47 -0.75 -1.11 7.17
C TYR A 47 -2.09 -1.30 7.87
N GLU A 48 -2.95 -2.19 7.37
CA GLU A 48 -4.14 -2.59 8.10
C GLU A 48 -3.78 -3.24 9.43
N ALA A 49 -2.76 -4.09 9.43
CA ALA A 49 -2.30 -4.75 10.65
C ALA A 49 -1.72 -3.72 11.64
N GLU A 50 -0.99 -2.72 11.16
CA GLU A 50 -0.47 -1.66 12.02
C GLU A 50 -1.59 -0.84 12.65
N CYS A 51 -2.60 -0.45 11.86
CA CYS A 51 -3.75 0.27 12.38
C CYS A 51 -4.52 -0.57 13.40
N ALA A 52 -4.70 -1.85 13.13
CA ALA A 52 -5.38 -2.76 14.04
C ALA A 52 -4.60 -2.92 15.36
N PHE A 53 -3.27 -2.94 15.27
CA PHE A 53 -2.43 -3.01 16.46
C PHE A 53 -2.69 -1.82 17.40
N PHE A 54 -2.71 -0.61 16.85
CA PHE A 54 -2.96 0.58 17.68
C PHE A 54 -4.39 0.63 18.20
N ALA A 55 -5.37 0.27 17.36
CA ALA A 55 -6.76 0.23 17.78
C ALA A 55 -6.96 -0.73 18.95
N LYS A 56 -6.30 -1.88 18.90
CA LYS A 56 -6.35 -2.86 19.97
C LYS A 56 -5.62 -2.36 21.21
N LYS A 57 -4.46 -1.74 21.02
CA LYS A 57 -3.64 -1.22 22.13
C LYS A 57 -4.42 -0.20 22.97
N TYR A 58 -5.17 0.67 22.32
CA TYR A 58 -5.89 1.75 23.01
C TYR A 58 -7.38 1.48 23.17
N GLY A 59 -7.92 0.44 22.55
CA GLY A 59 -9.33 0.08 22.65
C GLY A 59 -10.27 1.10 22.04
N MET A 60 -9.83 1.81 21.00
CA MET A 60 -10.60 2.86 20.36
C MET A 60 -10.16 3.05 18.90
N SER A 61 -10.96 3.78 18.13
CA SER A 61 -10.60 4.16 16.77
C SER A 61 -9.53 5.24 16.76
N PHE A 62 -8.94 5.47 15.59
CA PHE A 62 -7.95 6.55 15.44
C PHE A 62 -8.56 7.91 15.76
N GLU A 63 -9.76 8.17 15.27
CA GLU A 63 -10.46 9.44 15.50
C GLU A 63 -10.74 9.66 16.97
N GLU A 64 -11.15 8.61 17.68
CA GLU A 64 -11.38 8.67 19.12
C GLU A 64 -10.08 8.91 19.88
N PHE A 65 -9.00 8.29 19.42
CA PHE A 65 -7.68 8.47 20.03
C PHE A 65 -7.19 9.90 19.90
N VAL A 66 -7.35 10.50 18.74
CA VAL A 66 -7.00 11.92 18.51
C VAL A 66 -7.76 12.80 19.49
N LYS A 67 -9.08 12.61 19.59
CA LYS A 67 -9.92 13.39 20.49
C LYS A 67 -9.52 13.20 21.96
N HIS A 68 -9.20 11.96 22.31
CA HIS A 68 -8.78 11.64 23.66
C HIS A 68 -7.51 12.38 24.05
N LEU A 69 -6.53 12.43 23.15
CA LEU A 69 -5.28 13.13 23.42
C LEU A 69 -5.49 14.63 23.49
N GLU A 70 -6.32 15.20 22.63
CA GLU A 70 -6.61 16.62 22.65
C GLU A 70 -7.28 17.04 23.96
N ALA A 71 -8.16 16.19 24.47
CA ALA A 71 -8.92 16.47 25.70
C ALA A 71 -8.10 16.28 26.97
N SER A 72 -7.08 15.40 26.94
CA SER A 72 -6.35 15.05 28.16
C SER A 72 -5.49 16.18 28.72
N GLY A 73 -4.93 17.01 27.84
CA GLY A 73 -4.07 18.12 28.24
C GLY A 73 -2.77 17.72 28.91
N LYS A 74 -2.45 16.43 28.96
CA LYS A 74 -1.23 15.93 29.59
C LYS A 74 -0.24 15.50 28.53
N GLU A 75 1.04 15.72 28.79
CA GLU A 75 2.10 15.19 27.94
C GLU A 75 2.25 13.69 28.20
N ASP A 76 2.31 12.92 27.12
CA ASP A 76 2.58 11.49 27.16
C ASP A 76 3.32 11.16 25.89
N PHE A 77 4.63 11.05 25.99
CA PHE A 77 5.49 10.88 24.81
C PHE A 77 5.19 9.56 24.08
N GLU A 78 4.87 8.50 24.80
CA GLU A 78 4.54 7.24 24.15
C GLU A 78 3.26 7.38 23.30
N LYS A 79 2.24 7.99 23.84
CA LYS A 79 0.98 8.20 23.11
C LYS A 79 1.17 9.15 21.93
N GLU A 80 2.00 10.18 22.10
CA GLU A 80 2.30 11.10 21.01
C GLU A 80 3.05 10.43 19.88
N ASP A 81 4.02 9.58 20.19
CA ASP A 81 4.74 8.81 19.18
C ASP A 81 3.80 7.82 18.48
N ASP A 82 2.95 7.14 19.25
CA ASP A 82 1.97 6.22 18.68
C ASP A 82 0.96 6.96 17.80
N LEU A 83 0.60 8.17 18.16
CA LEU A 83 -0.28 9.00 17.34
C LEU A 83 0.35 9.27 15.97
N LEU A 84 1.62 9.63 15.94
CA LEU A 84 2.32 9.89 14.68
C LEU A 84 2.41 8.64 13.83
N ASP A 85 2.77 7.52 14.45
CA ASP A 85 2.89 6.24 13.73
C ASP A 85 1.53 5.76 13.22
N TRP A 86 0.50 5.88 14.03
CA TRP A 86 -0.85 5.47 13.64
C TRP A 86 -1.38 6.36 12.51
N ARG A 87 -1.14 7.67 12.61
CA ARG A 87 -1.55 8.60 11.56
C ARG A 87 -0.87 8.27 10.24
N PHE A 88 0.44 8.01 10.28
CA PHE A 88 1.18 7.61 9.08
C PHE A 88 0.60 6.35 8.48
N ALA A 89 0.33 5.33 9.30
CA ALA A 89 -0.25 4.08 8.83
C ALA A 89 -1.63 4.30 8.22
N ALA A 90 -2.49 5.09 8.87
CA ALA A 90 -3.84 5.34 8.38
C ALA A 90 -3.83 6.12 7.06
N GLU A 91 -3.00 7.15 6.96
CA GLU A 91 -2.91 7.96 5.74
C GLU A 91 -2.30 7.14 4.59
N THR A 92 -1.27 6.37 4.88
CA THR A 92 -0.65 5.50 3.88
C THR A 92 -1.64 4.44 3.40
N LEU A 93 -2.40 3.85 4.31
CA LEU A 93 -3.42 2.86 3.97
C LEU A 93 -4.47 3.45 3.03
N ALA A 94 -4.95 4.66 3.33
CA ALA A 94 -5.95 5.32 2.49
C ALA A 94 -5.40 5.57 1.07
N GLU A 95 -4.16 6.01 0.96
CA GLU A 95 -3.53 6.25 -0.34
C GLU A 95 -3.33 4.96 -1.12
N LEU A 96 -2.89 3.89 -0.45
CA LEU A 96 -2.72 2.59 -1.09
C LEU A 96 -4.04 2.03 -1.62
N LYS A 97 -5.12 2.20 -0.85
CA LYS A 97 -6.45 1.77 -1.29
C LYS A 97 -6.93 2.57 -2.50
N ARG A 98 -6.62 3.85 -2.54
CA ARG A 98 -6.93 4.69 -3.68
C ARG A 98 -6.18 4.21 -4.93
N GLN A 99 -4.88 3.94 -4.79
CA GLN A 99 -4.07 3.41 -5.89
C GLN A 99 -4.58 2.06 -6.36
N LEU A 100 -4.98 1.19 -5.44
CA LEU A 100 -5.55 -0.11 -5.79
C LEU A 100 -6.77 0.05 -6.69
N GLN A 101 -7.68 0.94 -6.33
CA GLN A 101 -8.87 1.21 -7.14
C GLN A 101 -8.51 1.72 -8.54
N GLU A 102 -7.53 2.60 -8.64
CA GLU A 102 -7.08 3.10 -9.94
C GLU A 102 -6.54 1.99 -10.83
N ILE A 103 -5.72 1.10 -10.27
CA ILE A 103 -5.15 -0.01 -11.04
C ILE A 103 -6.21 -1.04 -11.42
N GLU A 104 -7.16 -1.30 -10.52
CA GLU A 104 -8.26 -2.22 -10.82
C GLU A 104 -9.10 -1.75 -12.01
N ARG A 105 -9.26 -0.44 -12.14
CA ARG A 105 -10.04 0.15 -13.23
C ARG A 105 -9.26 0.32 -14.54
N ALA A 106 -7.96 0.20 -14.46
CA ALA A 106 -7.07 0.42 -15.62
C ALA A 106 -7.17 -0.68 -16.68
#